data_e14db839f78c63e3ff19676e85b378bd
#
_entry.id   e14db839f78c63e3ff19676e85b378bd
#
_cell.length_a   1.000
_cell.length_b   1.000
_cell.length_c   1.000
_cell.angle_alpha   90.00
_cell.angle_beta   90.00
_cell.angle_gamma   90.00
#
_symmetry.space_group_name_H-M   'P 1'
#
loop_
_entity.id
_entity.type
_entity.pdbx_description
1 polymer ?
#
loop_
_entity_poly.entity_id
_entity_poly.type
_entity_poly.pdbx_seq_one_letter_code
_entity_poly.pdbx_strand_id
1 'polypeptide(L)'
;MLYHLKPTGVMATILANGSLSSNTGGEGEIRKNLIQNGLVECIVALPKQLFYNTGIPACIWFLRRGRKENTDKILFIDASEMGFMKDRVHRELLDEDIAKIADTYHHWRKGTNYEDELGYCKSAPLAEVEAQGFVLTPGRYVGIPEAEDDGIPFEEKMQTLTAQLADQLTKEQELNEEIKNQLSKLGFNL
;
A
#
# COMPACT_ATOMS: atom_id res chain seq x y z
N MET A 1 10.50 -8.20 -20.75
CA MET A 1 11.40 -7.32 -19.97
C MET A 1 12.53 -8.11 -19.32
N LEU A 2 12.30 -9.09 -18.43
CA LEU A 2 13.35 -9.90 -17.79
C LEU A 2 14.33 -10.56 -18.77
N TYR A 3 13.85 -11.00 -19.93
CA TYR A 3 14.71 -11.62 -20.97
C TYR A 3 15.82 -10.69 -21.46
N HIS A 4 15.59 -9.36 -21.43
CA HIS A 4 16.55 -8.36 -21.88
C HIS A 4 17.54 -7.91 -20.80
N LEU A 5 17.38 -8.38 -19.56
CA LEU A 5 18.32 -8.05 -18.48
C LEU A 5 19.62 -8.84 -18.63
N LYS A 6 20.73 -8.15 -18.45
CA LYS A 6 22.04 -8.78 -18.28
C LYS A 6 22.01 -9.72 -17.07
N PRO A 7 22.94 -10.70 -16.97
CA PRO A 7 23.00 -11.62 -15.81
C PRO A 7 23.05 -10.94 -14.43
N THR A 8 23.58 -9.71 -14.37
CA THR A 8 23.66 -8.90 -13.13
C THR A 8 22.76 -7.66 -13.18
N GLY A 9 21.82 -7.64 -14.15
CA GLY A 9 20.97 -6.49 -14.40
C GLY A 9 19.88 -6.34 -13.36
N VAL A 10 19.45 -5.10 -13.15
CA VAL A 10 18.28 -4.73 -12.36
C VAL A 10 17.32 -3.94 -13.26
N MET A 11 16.03 -4.11 -13.04
CA MET A 11 14.99 -3.27 -13.63
C MET A 11 14.04 -2.78 -12.54
N ALA A 12 13.49 -1.60 -12.74
CA ALA A 12 12.35 -1.10 -12.01
C ALA A 12 11.18 -0.92 -12.98
N THR A 13 9.99 -1.31 -12.59
CA THR A 13 8.78 -1.11 -13.38
C THR A 13 7.64 -0.65 -12.47
N ILE A 14 6.85 0.31 -12.99
CA ILE A 14 5.68 0.82 -12.28
C ILE A 14 4.46 0.04 -12.76
N LEU A 15 3.69 -0.48 -11.83
CA LEU A 15 2.45 -1.22 -12.08
C LEU A 15 1.35 -0.72 -11.11
N ALA A 16 0.10 -0.95 -11.48
CA ALA A 16 -1.01 -0.73 -10.55
C ALA A 16 -0.92 -1.72 -9.36
N ASN A 17 -1.38 -1.31 -8.18
CA ASN A 17 -1.32 -2.14 -6.96
C ASN A 17 -2.03 -3.49 -7.10
N GLY A 18 -3.00 -3.62 -8.02
CA GLY A 18 -3.62 -4.91 -8.35
C GLY A 18 -2.62 -5.99 -8.72
N SER A 19 -1.50 -5.64 -9.35
CA SER A 19 -0.42 -6.58 -9.72
C SER A 19 0.19 -7.32 -8.52
N LEU A 20 0.08 -6.75 -7.32
CA LEU A 20 0.64 -7.31 -6.08
C LEU A 20 -0.19 -8.47 -5.51
N SER A 21 -1.49 -8.56 -5.84
CA SER A 21 -2.42 -9.51 -5.21
C SER A 21 -3.37 -10.22 -6.17
N SER A 22 -3.61 -9.69 -7.38
CA SER A 22 -4.53 -10.28 -8.36
C SER A 22 -4.09 -11.70 -8.77
N ASN A 23 -5.08 -12.58 -8.94
CA ASN A 23 -4.90 -13.93 -9.48
C ASN A 23 -5.58 -14.10 -10.85
N THR A 24 -6.16 -13.01 -11.39
CA THR A 24 -6.86 -13.03 -12.67
C THR A 24 -5.88 -13.28 -13.82
N GLY A 25 -6.29 -14.06 -14.82
CA GLY A 25 -5.50 -14.29 -16.03
C GLY A 25 -4.12 -14.93 -15.82
N GLY A 26 -3.90 -15.64 -14.69
CA GLY A 26 -2.63 -16.29 -14.40
C GLY A 26 -1.59 -15.38 -13.73
N GLU A 27 -1.95 -14.15 -13.35
CA GLU A 27 -1.04 -13.21 -12.69
C GLU A 27 -0.43 -13.77 -11.39
N GLY A 28 -1.22 -14.54 -10.62
CA GLY A 28 -0.75 -15.18 -9.40
C GLY A 28 0.39 -16.18 -9.65
N GLU A 29 0.29 -16.99 -10.71
CA GLU A 29 1.34 -17.94 -11.08
C GLU A 29 2.59 -17.22 -11.60
N ILE A 30 2.42 -16.16 -12.39
CA ILE A 30 3.56 -15.34 -12.84
C ILE A 30 4.30 -14.77 -11.64
N ARG A 31 3.57 -14.19 -10.68
CA ARG A 31 4.12 -13.61 -9.45
C ARG A 31 4.86 -14.67 -8.62
N LYS A 32 4.25 -15.82 -8.38
CA LYS A 32 4.85 -16.95 -7.69
C LYS A 32 6.15 -17.38 -8.36
N ASN A 33 6.14 -17.57 -9.68
CA ASN A 33 7.33 -17.97 -10.43
C ASN A 33 8.46 -16.93 -10.31
N LEU A 34 8.16 -15.63 -10.35
CA LEU A 34 9.16 -14.56 -10.17
C LEU A 34 9.80 -14.63 -8.78
N ILE A 35 8.99 -14.85 -7.74
CA ILE A 35 9.43 -14.94 -6.35
C ILE A 35 10.29 -16.21 -6.15
N GLN A 36 9.81 -17.36 -6.55
CA GLN A 36 10.51 -18.65 -6.39
C GLN A 36 11.84 -18.71 -7.15
N ASN A 37 11.97 -17.99 -8.27
CA ASN A 37 13.22 -17.83 -8.98
C ASN A 37 14.14 -16.74 -8.40
N GLY A 38 13.79 -16.14 -7.26
CA GLY A 38 14.60 -15.14 -6.57
C GLY A 38 14.78 -13.83 -7.38
N LEU A 39 13.86 -13.53 -8.30
CA LEU A 39 13.95 -12.38 -9.18
C LEU A 39 13.40 -11.10 -8.56
N VAL A 40 12.44 -11.20 -7.63
CA VAL A 40 11.86 -10.03 -6.94
C VAL A 40 12.81 -9.59 -5.85
N GLU A 41 13.32 -8.36 -5.95
CA GLU A 41 14.27 -7.79 -4.99
C GLU A 41 13.60 -6.86 -3.99
N CYS A 42 12.77 -5.94 -4.50
CA CYS A 42 12.06 -4.97 -3.66
C CYS A 42 10.71 -4.59 -4.26
N ILE A 43 9.74 -4.32 -3.40
CA ILE A 43 8.44 -3.76 -3.76
C ILE A 43 8.24 -2.47 -2.97
N VAL A 44 7.91 -1.39 -3.68
CA VAL A 44 7.59 -0.08 -3.07
C VAL A 44 6.15 0.26 -3.41
N ALA A 45 5.29 0.39 -2.40
CA ALA A 45 3.96 0.96 -2.58
C ALA A 45 4.06 2.48 -2.64
N LEU A 46 3.45 3.08 -3.65
CA LEU A 46 3.41 4.53 -3.85
C LEU A 46 2.06 5.11 -3.43
N PRO A 47 2.01 6.38 -3.05
CA PRO A 47 0.77 7.04 -2.69
C PRO A 47 -0.20 7.14 -3.88
N LYS A 48 -1.48 7.26 -3.55
CA LYS A 48 -2.51 7.61 -4.53
C LYS A 48 -2.33 9.03 -5.05
N GLN A 49 -2.91 9.31 -6.21
CA GLN A 49 -2.93 10.67 -6.81
C GLN A 49 -1.54 11.21 -7.19
N LEU A 50 -0.55 10.36 -7.37
CA LEU A 50 0.81 10.74 -7.78
C LEU A 50 0.90 11.03 -9.29
N PHE A 51 -0.02 10.49 -10.10
CA PHE A 51 -0.02 10.64 -11.56
C PHE A 51 -1.15 11.55 -12.03
N TYR A 52 -0.86 12.43 -13.00
CA TYR A 52 -1.84 13.40 -13.51
C TYR A 52 -3.08 12.75 -14.13
N ASN A 53 -2.92 11.57 -14.72
CA ASN A 53 -3.99 10.92 -15.49
C ASN A 53 -4.83 9.95 -14.69
N THR A 54 -4.43 9.61 -13.45
CA THR A 54 -5.12 8.64 -12.63
C THR A 54 -4.85 8.85 -11.14
N GLY A 55 -5.89 8.71 -10.33
CA GLY A 55 -5.76 8.70 -8.88
C GLY A 55 -5.45 7.32 -8.29
N ILE A 56 -5.28 6.29 -9.14
CA ILE A 56 -5.03 4.90 -8.71
C ILE A 56 -3.64 4.80 -8.10
N PRO A 57 -3.48 4.18 -6.91
CA PRO A 57 -2.19 3.93 -6.34
C PRO A 57 -1.40 2.94 -7.19
N ALA A 58 -0.10 3.19 -7.31
CA ALA A 58 0.83 2.36 -8.05
C ALA A 58 1.90 1.78 -7.12
N CYS A 59 2.64 0.81 -7.65
CA CYS A 59 3.80 0.24 -6.97
C CYS A 59 4.98 0.14 -7.92
N ILE A 60 6.18 0.13 -7.36
CA ILE A 60 7.42 -0.12 -8.10
C ILE A 60 7.87 -1.54 -7.78
N TRP A 61 8.10 -2.34 -8.82
CA TRP A 61 8.74 -3.64 -8.73
C TRP A 61 10.21 -3.51 -9.11
N PHE A 62 11.09 -3.86 -8.21
CA PHE A 62 12.50 -4.04 -8.52
C PHE A 62 12.77 -5.52 -8.75
N LEU A 63 13.18 -5.84 -9.97
CA LEU A 63 13.54 -7.21 -10.36
C LEU A 63 15.01 -7.25 -10.72
N ARG A 64 15.71 -8.26 -10.20
CA ARG A 64 17.15 -8.41 -10.43
C ARG A 64 17.51 -9.84 -10.78
N ARG A 65 18.37 -9.99 -11.78
CA ARG A 65 19.02 -11.27 -12.08
C ARG A 65 20.37 -11.38 -11.33
N GLY A 66 20.72 -12.61 -10.97
CA GLY A 66 22.02 -12.89 -10.36
C GLY A 66 22.27 -12.19 -9.03
N ARG A 67 21.25 -12.14 -8.16
CA ARG A 67 21.40 -11.64 -6.79
C ARG A 67 22.44 -12.47 -6.06
N LYS A 68 23.32 -11.81 -5.30
CA LYS A 68 24.33 -12.46 -4.46
C LYS A 68 23.98 -12.34 -2.98
N GLU A 69 23.35 -11.25 -2.61
CA GLU A 69 22.97 -10.89 -1.24
C GLU A 69 21.44 -10.89 -1.10
N ASN A 70 20.92 -11.18 0.07
CA ASN A 70 19.50 -11.20 0.40
C ASN A 70 18.65 -12.03 -0.60
N THR A 71 19.20 -13.14 -1.12
CA THR A 71 18.55 -13.97 -2.15
C THR A 71 17.29 -14.64 -1.66
N ASP A 72 17.18 -14.83 -0.36
CA ASP A 72 16.09 -15.48 0.38
C ASP A 72 15.09 -14.47 0.99
N LYS A 73 15.23 -13.17 0.69
CA LYS A 73 14.41 -12.11 1.24
C LYS A 73 13.91 -11.16 0.16
N ILE A 74 12.79 -10.49 0.43
CA ILE A 74 12.25 -9.40 -0.38
C ILE A 74 12.10 -8.18 0.53
N LEU A 75 12.58 -7.04 0.07
CA LEU A 75 12.36 -5.77 0.75
C LEU A 75 10.97 -5.22 0.39
N PHE A 76 10.17 -4.92 1.40
CA PHE A 76 8.90 -4.21 1.26
C PHE A 76 9.04 -2.81 1.82
N ILE A 77 8.63 -1.80 1.05
CA ILE A 77 8.58 -0.40 1.48
C ILE A 77 7.15 0.10 1.24
N ASP A 78 6.51 0.58 2.28
CA ASP A 78 5.20 1.22 2.20
C ASP A 78 5.34 2.74 2.27
N ALA A 79 5.32 3.37 1.10
CA ALA A 79 5.36 4.81 0.97
C ALA A 79 3.97 5.40 0.65
N SER A 80 2.88 4.63 0.87
CA SER A 80 1.52 5.00 0.47
C SER A 80 1.00 6.29 1.12
N GLU A 81 1.50 6.64 2.29
CA GLU A 81 1.12 7.85 3.02
C GLU A 81 2.13 9.01 2.85
N MET A 82 3.24 8.79 2.14
CA MET A 82 4.27 9.82 1.91
C MET A 82 3.80 10.92 0.97
N GLY A 83 4.55 12.03 0.97
CA GLY A 83 4.28 13.20 0.15
C GLY A 83 3.16 14.09 0.68
N PHE A 84 2.88 15.14 -0.04
CA PHE A 84 1.88 16.15 0.32
C PHE A 84 0.92 16.41 -0.85
N MET A 85 -0.26 16.91 -0.54
CA MET A 85 -1.22 17.32 -1.58
C MET A 85 -0.78 18.67 -2.14
N LYS A 86 -0.30 18.66 -3.39
CA LYS A 86 0.07 19.87 -4.11
C LYS A 86 -1.14 20.71 -4.47
N ASP A 87 -2.23 20.04 -4.82
CA ASP A 87 -3.53 20.61 -5.07
C ASP A 87 -4.64 19.62 -4.61
N ARG A 88 -5.90 19.89 -4.93
CA ARG A 88 -7.04 19.07 -4.49
C ARG A 88 -7.00 17.62 -5.02
N VAL A 89 -6.28 17.37 -6.10
CA VAL A 89 -6.31 16.06 -6.81
C VAL A 89 -4.93 15.44 -7.01
N HIS A 90 -3.85 16.20 -6.83
CA HIS A 90 -2.48 15.73 -7.08
C HIS A 90 -1.65 15.71 -5.80
N ARG A 91 -0.95 14.61 -5.60
CA ARG A 91 0.06 14.43 -4.56
C ARG A 91 1.46 14.50 -5.18
N GLU A 92 2.41 15.05 -4.47
CA GLU A 92 3.82 15.12 -4.87
C GLU A 92 4.70 14.60 -3.73
N LEU A 93 5.74 13.83 -4.08
CA LEU A 93 6.74 13.38 -3.13
C LEU A 93 7.78 14.49 -2.94
N LEU A 94 8.19 14.72 -1.71
CA LEU A 94 9.31 15.60 -1.40
C LEU A 94 10.64 14.91 -1.76
N ASP A 95 11.68 15.70 -1.98
CA ASP A 95 13.02 15.16 -2.20
C ASP A 95 13.49 14.31 -1.01
N GLU A 96 13.04 14.65 0.21
CA GLU A 96 13.30 13.88 1.44
C GLU A 96 12.60 12.51 1.42
N ASP A 97 11.36 12.43 0.91
CA ASP A 97 10.64 11.17 0.76
C ASP A 97 11.37 10.24 -0.23
N ILE A 98 11.79 10.83 -1.36
CA ILE A 98 12.53 10.10 -2.40
C ILE A 98 13.87 9.61 -1.84
N ALA A 99 14.58 10.47 -1.12
CA ALA A 99 15.84 10.12 -0.47
C ALA A 99 15.65 8.99 0.55
N LYS A 100 14.62 9.07 1.42
CA LYS A 100 14.33 8.03 2.41
C LYS A 100 14.09 6.68 1.74
N ILE A 101 13.28 6.62 0.68
CA ILE A 101 13.00 5.39 -0.07
C ILE A 101 14.31 4.83 -0.69
N ALA A 102 15.08 5.70 -1.34
CA ALA A 102 16.31 5.30 -2.02
C ALA A 102 17.38 4.81 -1.03
N ASP A 103 17.59 5.52 0.08
CA ASP A 103 18.54 5.15 1.11
C ASP A 103 18.18 3.84 1.80
N THR A 104 16.89 3.62 2.11
CA THR A 104 16.39 2.36 2.65
C THR A 104 16.74 1.20 1.73
N TYR A 105 16.44 1.32 0.42
CA TYR A 105 16.77 0.29 -0.56
C TYR A 105 18.30 0.08 -0.67
N HIS A 106 19.09 1.14 -0.70
CA HIS A 106 20.55 1.04 -0.81
C HIS A 106 21.21 0.45 0.44
N HIS A 107 20.77 0.82 1.64
CA HIS A 107 21.24 0.28 2.89
C HIS A 107 20.93 -1.22 3.01
N TRP A 108 19.67 -1.59 2.73
CA TRP A 108 19.27 -2.99 2.71
C TRP A 108 20.11 -3.83 1.74
N ARG A 109 20.32 -3.31 0.54
CA ARG A 109 21.07 -4.01 -0.50
C ARG A 109 22.55 -4.15 -0.16
N LYS A 110 23.15 -3.17 0.51
CA LYS A 110 24.55 -3.22 0.98
C LYS A 110 24.71 -4.07 2.24
N GLY A 111 23.62 -4.39 2.93
CA GLY A 111 23.64 -5.05 4.24
C GLY A 111 24.23 -4.21 5.35
N THR A 112 24.19 -2.88 5.22
CA THR A 112 24.76 -1.94 6.19
C THR A 112 23.73 -0.87 6.53
N ASN A 113 23.56 -0.58 7.83
CA ASN A 113 22.66 0.48 8.34
C ASN A 113 21.20 0.30 7.92
N TYR A 114 20.75 -0.95 7.72
CA TYR A 114 19.36 -1.28 7.47
C TYR A 114 18.75 -1.92 8.70
N GLU A 115 17.61 -1.41 9.09
CA GLU A 115 16.73 -1.99 10.11
C GLU A 115 15.30 -1.96 9.61
N ASP A 116 14.49 -2.97 10.00
CA ASP A 116 13.06 -2.97 9.73
C ASP A 116 12.41 -1.83 10.53
N GLU A 117 11.58 -1.02 9.87
CA GLU A 117 10.84 0.10 10.46
C GLU A 117 9.34 -0.20 10.39
N LEU A 118 8.72 -0.33 11.55
CA LEU A 118 7.31 -0.67 11.67
C LEU A 118 6.43 0.36 10.94
N GLY A 119 5.53 -0.13 10.08
CA GLY A 119 4.66 0.72 9.26
C GLY A 119 5.32 1.31 8.02
N TYR A 120 6.63 1.13 7.83
CA TYR A 120 7.34 1.69 6.69
C TYR A 120 8.10 0.67 5.86
N CYS A 121 9.02 -0.11 6.44
CA CYS A 121 9.78 -1.08 5.66
C CYS A 121 10.07 -2.36 6.43
N LYS A 122 10.14 -3.48 5.68
CA LYS A 122 10.49 -4.79 6.22
C LYS A 122 11.21 -5.65 5.20
N SER A 123 12.25 -6.34 5.66
CA SER A 123 12.94 -7.39 4.92
C SER A 123 12.32 -8.75 5.23
N ALA A 124 11.32 -9.16 4.45
CA ALA A 124 10.60 -10.41 4.68
C ALA A 124 11.31 -11.60 4.03
N PRO A 125 11.49 -12.74 4.74
CA PRO A 125 11.99 -13.97 4.17
C PRO A 125 10.99 -14.59 3.19
N LEU A 126 11.46 -15.32 2.19
CA LEU A 126 10.59 -15.97 1.20
C LEU A 126 9.56 -16.93 1.83
N ALA A 127 9.89 -17.57 2.94
CA ALA A 127 8.95 -18.42 3.68
C ALA A 127 7.73 -17.63 4.20
N GLU A 128 7.92 -16.40 4.64
CA GLU A 128 6.82 -15.52 5.05
C GLU A 128 5.97 -15.13 3.84
N VAL A 129 6.60 -14.81 2.71
CA VAL A 129 5.90 -14.47 1.47
C VAL A 129 5.08 -15.64 0.94
N GLU A 130 5.61 -16.86 1.03
CA GLU A 130 4.90 -18.09 0.69
C GLU A 130 3.70 -18.33 1.62
N ALA A 131 3.86 -18.14 2.92
CA ALA A 131 2.78 -18.26 3.90
C ALA A 131 1.65 -17.23 3.65
N GLN A 132 1.98 -16.07 3.06
CA GLN A 132 1.02 -15.05 2.61
C GLN A 132 0.45 -15.32 1.20
N GLY A 133 0.64 -16.53 0.64
CA GLY A 133 0.12 -16.90 -0.68
C GLY A 133 0.75 -16.12 -1.83
N PHE A 134 2.01 -15.73 -1.71
CA PHE A 134 2.76 -14.93 -2.70
C PHE A 134 2.13 -13.57 -3.02
N VAL A 135 1.34 -13.02 -2.11
CA VAL A 135 0.85 -11.64 -2.18
C VAL A 135 1.98 -10.70 -1.79
N LEU A 136 2.20 -9.63 -2.56
CA LEU A 136 3.34 -8.72 -2.40
C LEU A 136 2.92 -7.31 -1.92
N THR A 137 1.74 -7.16 -1.33
CA THR A 137 1.27 -5.87 -0.80
C THR A 137 2.08 -5.47 0.43
N PRO A 138 2.89 -4.38 0.39
CA PRO A 138 3.81 -4.02 1.47
C PRO A 138 3.16 -3.89 2.84
N GLY A 139 1.97 -3.30 2.93
CA GLY A 139 1.25 -3.14 4.19
C GLY A 139 0.94 -4.44 4.95
N ARG A 140 1.02 -5.62 4.29
CA ARG A 140 0.89 -6.92 4.98
C ARG A 140 2.15 -7.32 5.75
N TYR A 141 3.29 -6.74 5.38
CA TYR A 141 4.61 -7.13 5.91
C TYR A 141 5.14 -6.11 6.91
N VAL A 142 4.99 -4.82 6.61
CA VAL A 142 5.58 -3.74 7.43
C VAL A 142 4.89 -3.58 8.80
N GLY A 143 3.73 -4.23 9.00
CA GLY A 143 2.96 -4.09 10.24
C GLY A 143 2.22 -2.76 10.33
N ILE A 144 1.57 -2.56 11.45
CA ILE A 144 0.83 -1.33 11.77
C ILE A 144 1.65 -0.62 12.86
N PRO A 145 2.02 0.66 12.67
CA PRO A 145 2.63 1.44 13.75
C PRO A 145 1.72 1.39 14.97
N GLU A 146 2.31 1.30 16.15
CA GLU A 146 1.53 1.49 17.36
C GLU A 146 0.84 2.86 17.26
N ALA A 147 -0.50 2.84 17.30
CA ALA A 147 -1.25 4.09 17.35
C ALA A 147 -0.81 4.84 18.60
N GLU A 148 -0.49 6.11 18.48
CA GLU A 148 -0.26 6.95 19.65
C GLU A 148 -1.47 6.78 20.56
N ASP A 149 -1.22 6.32 21.78
CA ASP A 149 -2.27 6.19 22.80
C ASP A 149 -2.78 7.60 23.10
N ASP A 150 -3.98 7.90 22.67
CA ASP A 150 -4.63 9.19 22.93
C ASP A 150 -5.01 9.36 24.42
N GLY A 151 -4.67 8.38 25.24
CA GLY A 151 -4.92 8.39 26.68
C GLY A 151 -6.42 8.27 27.06
N ILE A 152 -7.29 8.09 26.07
CA ILE A 152 -8.74 7.94 26.31
C ILE A 152 -9.05 6.44 26.47
N PRO A 153 -9.61 5.99 27.59
CA PRO A 153 -10.00 4.61 27.77
C PRO A 153 -10.94 4.13 26.65
N PHE A 154 -10.73 2.90 26.17
CA PHE A 154 -11.50 2.31 25.06
C PHE A 154 -13.01 2.43 25.29
N GLU A 155 -13.48 2.20 26.51
CA GLU A 155 -14.89 2.26 26.86
C GLU A 155 -15.48 3.67 26.70
N GLU A 156 -14.73 4.71 27.09
CA GLU A 156 -15.15 6.11 26.96
C GLU A 156 -15.20 6.52 25.48
N LYS A 157 -14.20 6.11 24.70
CA LYS A 157 -14.15 6.33 23.26
C LYS A 157 -15.31 5.63 22.53
N MET A 158 -15.60 4.39 22.92
CA MET A 158 -16.72 3.63 22.37
C MET A 158 -18.08 4.24 22.73
N GLN A 159 -18.27 4.73 23.94
CA GLN A 159 -19.49 5.44 24.33
C GLN A 159 -19.69 6.71 23.50
N THR A 160 -18.63 7.49 23.33
CA THR A 160 -18.69 8.72 22.54
C THR A 160 -19.00 8.43 21.06
N LEU A 161 -18.34 7.45 20.46
CA LEU A 161 -18.54 7.07 19.07
C LEU A 161 -19.93 6.45 18.82
N THR A 162 -20.43 5.64 19.75
CA THR A 162 -21.77 5.08 19.66
C THR A 162 -22.86 6.13 19.82
N ALA A 163 -22.66 7.11 20.68
CA ALA A 163 -23.59 8.24 20.80
C ALA A 163 -23.62 9.08 19.50
N GLN A 164 -22.45 9.40 18.94
CA GLN A 164 -22.36 10.12 17.65
C GLN A 164 -23.03 9.32 16.51
N LEU A 165 -22.82 8.00 16.46
CA LEU A 165 -23.46 7.15 15.46
C LEU A 165 -24.98 7.17 15.60
N ALA A 166 -25.51 7.10 16.84
CA ALA A 166 -26.96 7.17 17.08
C ALA A 166 -27.56 8.50 16.59
N ASP A 167 -26.88 9.61 16.86
CA ASP A 167 -27.31 10.93 16.37
C ASP A 167 -27.29 11.01 14.83
N GLN A 168 -26.25 10.44 14.19
CA GLN A 168 -26.15 10.41 12.73
C GLN A 168 -27.25 9.55 12.08
N LEU A 169 -27.56 8.40 12.66
CA LEU A 169 -28.65 7.52 12.19
C LEU A 169 -30.01 8.20 12.34
N THR A 170 -30.24 8.95 13.43
CA THR A 170 -31.46 9.73 13.63
C THR A 170 -31.59 10.81 12.55
N LYS A 171 -30.51 11.54 12.30
CA LYS A 171 -30.49 12.57 11.27
C LYS A 171 -30.66 12.02 9.86
N GLU A 172 -30.13 10.84 9.59
CA GLU A 172 -30.36 10.12 8.33
C GLU A 172 -31.84 9.82 8.13
N GLN A 173 -32.53 9.31 9.15
CA GLN A 173 -33.97 9.03 9.07
C GLN A 173 -34.79 10.29 8.80
N GLU A 174 -34.48 11.39 9.49
CA GLU A 174 -35.15 12.69 9.27
C GLU A 174 -34.97 13.17 7.83
N LEU A 175 -33.72 13.12 7.31
CA LEU A 175 -33.44 13.53 5.94
C LEU A 175 -34.12 12.62 4.89
N ASN A 176 -34.17 11.33 5.13
CA ASN A 176 -34.85 10.40 4.26
C ASN A 176 -36.34 10.67 4.20
N GLU A 177 -37.01 10.97 5.33
CA GLU A 177 -38.40 11.37 5.34
C GLU A 177 -38.63 12.73 4.67
N GLU A 178 -37.72 13.67 4.83
CA GLU A 178 -37.81 14.96 4.12
C GLU A 178 -37.67 14.79 2.61
N ILE A 179 -36.74 13.95 2.15
CA ILE A 179 -36.59 13.61 0.71
C ILE A 179 -37.90 13.01 0.17
N LYS A 180 -38.49 12.01 0.86
CA LYS A 180 -39.77 11.40 0.46
C LYS A 180 -40.88 12.42 0.37
N ASN A 181 -40.96 13.30 1.37
CA ASN A 181 -41.98 14.36 1.40
C ASN A 181 -41.80 15.36 0.24
N GLN A 182 -40.60 15.75 -0.10
CA GLN A 182 -40.33 16.66 -1.21
C GLN A 182 -40.63 16.01 -2.56
N LEU A 183 -40.23 14.74 -2.74
CA LEU A 183 -40.55 13.99 -3.96
C LEU A 183 -42.06 13.80 -4.14
N SER A 184 -42.78 13.50 -3.07
CA SER A 184 -44.27 13.37 -3.09
C SER A 184 -44.94 14.67 -3.52
N LYS A 185 -44.47 15.85 -3.07
CA LYS A 185 -44.98 17.15 -3.51
C LYS A 185 -44.75 17.40 -5.01
N LEU A 186 -43.76 16.77 -5.60
CA LEU A 186 -43.44 16.85 -7.04
C LEU A 186 -44.18 15.75 -7.84
N GLY A 187 -45.01 14.90 -7.20
CA GLY A 187 -45.74 13.83 -7.83
C GLY A 187 -44.99 12.51 -7.99
N PHE A 188 -43.84 12.37 -7.35
CA PHE A 188 -43.06 11.13 -7.34
C PHE A 188 -43.13 10.46 -5.95
N ASN A 189 -43.56 9.20 -5.93
CA ASN A 189 -43.61 8.39 -4.70
C ASN A 189 -42.42 7.41 -4.68
N LEU A 190 -41.71 7.36 -3.55
CA LEU A 190 -40.66 6.39 -3.21
C LEU A 190 -41.22 5.31 -2.28
#